data_de721c72ad3a98669103ddcbb6aa778c
#
_entry.id   de721c72ad3a98669103ddcbb6aa778c
#
_cell.length_a   1.000
_cell.length_b   1.000
_cell.length_c   1.000
_cell.angle_alpha   90.00
_cell.angle_beta   90.00
_cell.angle_gamma   90.00
#
_symmetry.space_group_name_H-M   'P 1'
#
loop_
_entity.id
_entity.type
_entity.pdbx_description
1 polymer ?
#
loop_
_entity_poly.entity_id
_entity_poly.type
_entity_poly.pdbx_seq_one_letter_code
_entity_poly.pdbx_strand_id
1 'polypeptide(L)'
;GTLDTAGCHWGKMLWHAYQRQFVPIEEEQFRDAYVFAERTLGKNPIIQPNYTFHKTLETKLRIEFDHLVDQSWLVVPNEKREQYQKAVLEDVYSKVCSTTLHSADVLSRLKKNYQLLMVSNFYGNLPVVLKEFHLAQYFSSVVESAVVGVRKPDERIYQIGLDRIGIPSAEVMVVGDSFKKDIIPAKRLGCLTACMKGEGLTSDEQVDDTKVDMVIQDIADLLNI
;
A
#
# COMPACT_ATOMS: atom_id res chain seq x y z
N GLY A 1 -1.22 -1.04 1.69
CA GLY A 1 -2.33 -1.96 1.90
C GLY A 1 -2.74 -2.05 3.36
N THR A 2 -1.83 -2.42 4.24
CA THR A 2 -2.15 -2.72 5.64
C THR A 2 -2.62 -1.51 6.44
N LEU A 3 -1.91 -0.37 6.37
CA LEU A 3 -2.17 0.81 7.21
C LEU A 3 -3.03 1.88 6.54
N ASP A 4 -3.17 1.82 5.24
CA ASP A 4 -3.71 2.89 4.39
C ASP A 4 -4.98 2.51 3.63
N THR A 5 -5.22 1.19 3.44
CA THR A 5 -6.40 0.69 2.74
C THR A 5 -7.19 -0.37 3.52
N ALA A 6 -6.79 -0.67 4.77
CA ALA A 6 -7.40 -1.71 5.61
C ALA A 6 -7.49 -3.07 4.89
N GLY A 7 -6.40 -3.49 4.25
CA GLY A 7 -6.30 -4.75 3.53
C GLY A 7 -6.89 -4.75 2.11
N CYS A 8 -7.61 -3.72 1.70
CA CYS A 8 -8.09 -3.62 0.32
C CYS A 8 -6.91 -3.41 -0.64
N HIS A 9 -6.85 -4.20 -1.71
CA HIS A 9 -5.80 -4.03 -2.72
C HIS A 9 -5.93 -2.65 -3.40
N TRP A 10 -4.80 -1.95 -3.57
CA TRP A 10 -4.77 -0.60 -4.15
C TRP A 10 -5.50 -0.48 -5.50
N GLY A 11 -5.37 -1.48 -6.38
CA GLY A 11 -6.11 -1.50 -7.64
C GLY A 11 -7.62 -1.58 -7.44
N LYS A 12 -8.11 -2.30 -6.42
CA LYS A 12 -9.55 -2.34 -6.12
C LYS A 12 -10.03 -1.03 -5.50
N MET A 13 -9.29 -0.47 -4.56
CA MET A 13 -9.64 0.84 -3.98
C MET A 13 -9.76 1.92 -5.06
N LEU A 14 -8.81 1.97 -5.99
CA LEU A 14 -8.86 2.90 -7.12
C LEU A 14 -10.04 2.60 -8.05
N TRP A 15 -10.24 1.34 -8.45
CA TRP A 15 -11.37 0.96 -9.30
C TRP A 15 -12.71 1.40 -8.70
N HIS A 16 -12.92 1.16 -7.42
CA HIS A 16 -14.13 1.62 -6.73
C HIS A 16 -14.27 3.13 -6.74
N ALA A 17 -13.17 3.90 -6.68
CA ALA A 17 -13.23 5.36 -6.82
C ALA A 17 -13.62 5.78 -8.25
N TYR A 18 -13.05 5.14 -9.28
CA TYR A 18 -13.46 5.37 -10.67
C TYR A 18 -14.95 5.12 -10.88
N GLN A 19 -15.48 4.03 -10.32
CA GLN A 19 -16.90 3.70 -10.37
C GLN A 19 -17.77 4.76 -9.65
N ARG A 20 -17.40 5.14 -8.41
CA ARG A 20 -18.15 6.16 -7.65
C ARG A 20 -18.15 7.52 -8.31
N GLN A 21 -17.09 7.85 -9.03
CA GLN A 21 -16.98 9.11 -9.77
C GLN A 21 -17.51 9.00 -11.20
N PHE A 22 -18.14 7.86 -11.56
CA PHE A 22 -18.76 7.62 -12.87
C PHE A 22 -17.80 7.85 -14.05
N VAL A 23 -16.53 7.48 -13.90
CA VAL A 23 -15.57 7.51 -15.02
C VAL A 23 -16.01 6.48 -16.06
N PRO A 24 -16.28 6.87 -17.32
CA PRO A 24 -16.91 5.99 -18.32
C PRO A 24 -15.88 5.05 -18.98
N ILE A 25 -15.38 4.09 -18.21
CA ILE A 25 -14.45 3.03 -18.67
C ILE A 25 -14.84 1.69 -18.06
N GLU A 26 -14.38 0.60 -18.70
CA GLU A 26 -14.57 -0.76 -18.20
C GLU A 26 -13.45 -1.17 -17.22
N GLU A 27 -13.72 -2.18 -16.37
CA GLU A 27 -12.75 -2.66 -15.38
C GLU A 27 -11.44 -3.14 -16.03
N GLU A 28 -11.51 -3.77 -17.19
CA GLU A 28 -10.33 -4.27 -17.92
C GLU A 28 -9.44 -3.12 -18.39
N GLN A 29 -10.04 -2.04 -18.91
CA GLN A 29 -9.34 -0.83 -19.33
C GLN A 29 -8.66 -0.14 -18.14
N PHE A 30 -9.38 -0.02 -17.01
CA PHE A 30 -8.80 0.46 -15.76
C PHE A 30 -7.61 -0.40 -15.32
N ARG A 31 -7.74 -1.72 -15.31
CA ARG A 31 -6.66 -2.63 -14.89
C ARG A 31 -5.40 -2.48 -15.74
N ASP A 32 -5.55 -2.31 -17.04
CA ASP A 32 -4.42 -2.05 -17.93
C ASP A 32 -3.73 -0.71 -17.58
N ALA A 33 -4.51 0.37 -17.44
CA ALA A 33 -3.98 1.68 -17.07
C ALA A 33 -3.30 1.66 -15.68
N TYR A 34 -3.88 0.98 -14.71
CA TYR A 34 -3.30 0.80 -13.38
C TYR A 34 -1.94 0.08 -13.45
N VAL A 35 -1.87 -1.04 -14.18
CA VAL A 35 -0.63 -1.80 -14.34
C VAL A 35 0.41 -1.00 -15.11
N PHE A 36 -0.01 -0.26 -16.14
CA PHE A 36 0.87 0.65 -16.89
C PHE A 36 1.49 1.72 -15.96
N ALA A 37 0.68 2.38 -15.13
CA ALA A 37 1.15 3.38 -14.19
C ALA A 37 2.12 2.79 -13.14
N GLU A 38 1.78 1.62 -12.56
CA GLU A 38 2.67 0.93 -11.61
C GLU A 38 4.03 0.58 -12.23
N ARG A 39 4.04 0.07 -13.48
CA ARG A 39 5.28 -0.25 -14.19
C ARG A 39 6.09 0.99 -14.53
N THR A 40 5.42 2.07 -14.93
CA THR A 40 6.05 3.35 -15.27
C THR A 40 6.72 3.95 -14.05
N LEU A 41 6.02 4.04 -12.92
CA LEU A 41 6.55 4.55 -11.66
C LEU A 41 7.65 3.64 -11.07
N GLY A 42 7.53 2.34 -11.27
CA GLY A 42 8.54 1.38 -10.78
C GLY A 42 9.86 1.39 -11.56
N LYS A 43 9.83 1.84 -12.82
CA LYS A 43 11.03 1.91 -13.69
C LYS A 43 11.67 3.28 -13.75
N ASN A 44 10.92 4.33 -13.50
CA ASN A 44 11.37 5.71 -13.68
C ASN A 44 11.26 6.49 -12.37
N PRO A 45 12.25 7.31 -12.01
CA PRO A 45 12.24 8.11 -10.77
C PRO A 45 11.36 9.37 -10.91
N ILE A 46 10.08 9.18 -11.26
CA ILE A 46 9.12 10.28 -11.46
C ILE A 46 8.70 10.86 -10.11
N ILE A 47 8.47 9.98 -9.13
CA ILE A 47 8.13 10.41 -7.77
C ILE A 47 9.38 10.95 -7.10
N GLN A 48 9.30 12.20 -6.65
CA GLN A 48 10.41 12.86 -5.98
C GLN A 48 10.41 12.57 -4.47
N PRO A 49 11.58 12.53 -3.80
CA PRO A 49 11.67 12.22 -2.37
C PRO A 49 10.87 13.16 -1.44
N ASN A 50 10.52 14.35 -1.91
CA ASN A 50 9.75 15.34 -1.17
C ASN A 50 8.25 15.33 -1.50
N TYR A 51 7.78 14.42 -2.36
CA TYR A 51 6.35 14.34 -2.68
C TYR A 51 5.55 13.78 -1.49
N THR A 52 4.45 14.47 -1.18
CA THR A 52 3.42 13.96 -0.28
C THR A 52 2.71 12.75 -0.90
N PHE A 53 1.94 12.05 -0.11
CA PHE A 53 1.08 10.99 -0.64
C PHE A 53 0.06 11.53 -1.65
N HIS A 54 -0.56 12.67 -1.32
CA HIS A 54 -1.49 13.36 -2.23
C HIS A 54 -0.82 13.62 -3.60
N LYS A 55 0.40 14.18 -3.61
CA LYS A 55 1.14 14.45 -4.85
C LYS A 55 1.56 13.18 -5.59
N THR A 56 1.91 12.14 -4.86
CA THR A 56 2.23 10.82 -5.42
C THR A 56 1.02 10.20 -6.11
N LEU A 57 -0.14 10.22 -5.45
CA LEU A 57 -1.40 9.72 -5.99
C LEU A 57 -1.87 10.55 -7.20
N GLU A 58 -1.78 11.88 -7.14
CA GLU A 58 -2.07 12.76 -8.27
C GLU A 58 -1.22 12.41 -9.49
N THR A 59 0.09 12.20 -9.27
CA THR A 59 1.03 11.83 -10.33
C THR A 59 0.68 10.48 -10.95
N LYS A 60 0.33 9.51 -10.12
CA LYS A 60 -0.09 8.17 -10.57
C LYS A 60 -1.38 8.25 -11.39
N LEU A 61 -2.40 8.94 -10.89
CA LEU A 61 -3.67 9.11 -11.59
C LEU A 61 -3.49 9.83 -12.93
N ARG A 62 -2.62 10.83 -13.00
CA ARG A 62 -2.30 11.48 -14.27
C ARG A 62 -1.78 10.47 -15.29
N ILE A 63 -0.86 9.58 -14.92
CA ILE A 63 -0.33 8.54 -15.81
C ILE A 63 -1.45 7.57 -16.23
N GLU A 64 -2.34 7.16 -15.32
CA GLU A 64 -3.48 6.29 -15.61
C GLU A 64 -4.43 6.95 -16.62
N PHE A 65 -4.83 8.20 -16.36
CA PHE A 65 -5.75 8.94 -17.24
C PHE A 65 -5.14 9.26 -18.60
N ASP A 66 -3.85 9.62 -18.66
CA ASP A 66 -3.15 9.83 -19.92
C ASP A 66 -3.13 8.54 -20.76
N HIS A 67 -2.83 7.39 -20.12
CA HIS A 67 -2.86 6.11 -20.80
C HIS A 67 -4.26 5.74 -21.33
N LEU A 68 -5.33 5.96 -20.54
CA LEU A 68 -6.70 5.73 -20.98
C LEU A 68 -7.09 6.56 -22.21
N VAL A 69 -6.60 7.80 -22.28
CA VAL A 69 -6.82 8.69 -23.45
C VAL A 69 -5.99 8.21 -24.65
N ASP A 70 -4.73 7.88 -24.45
CA ASP A 70 -3.82 7.40 -25.50
C ASP A 70 -4.33 6.10 -26.17
N GLN A 71 -4.96 5.22 -25.37
CA GLN A 71 -5.62 4.01 -25.86
C GLN A 71 -7.01 4.27 -26.49
N SER A 72 -7.47 5.53 -26.48
CA SER A 72 -8.83 5.90 -26.94
C SER A 72 -9.96 5.21 -26.15
N TRP A 73 -9.70 4.79 -24.92
CA TRP A 73 -10.71 4.20 -24.03
C TRP A 73 -11.49 5.25 -23.25
N LEU A 74 -10.88 6.41 -22.98
CA LEU A 74 -11.54 7.55 -22.36
C LEU A 74 -11.64 8.70 -23.37
N VAL A 75 -12.81 8.84 -24.00
CA VAL A 75 -13.08 9.86 -25.01
C VAL A 75 -13.97 10.95 -24.41
N VAL A 76 -13.34 11.94 -23.77
CA VAL A 76 -14.02 13.07 -23.12
C VAL A 76 -13.23 14.36 -23.34
N PRO A 77 -13.85 15.57 -23.25
CA PRO A 77 -13.12 16.82 -23.26
C PRO A 77 -12.07 16.90 -22.14
N ASN A 78 -10.96 17.61 -22.36
CA ASN A 78 -9.87 17.74 -21.38
C ASN A 78 -10.36 18.25 -20.01
N GLU A 79 -11.25 19.24 -20.00
CA GLU A 79 -11.85 19.76 -18.76
C GLU A 79 -12.58 18.66 -17.97
N LYS A 80 -13.32 17.80 -18.67
CA LYS A 80 -14.03 16.68 -18.02
C LYS A 80 -13.08 15.62 -17.51
N ARG A 81 -11.98 15.34 -18.23
CA ARG A 81 -10.91 14.45 -17.78
C ARG A 81 -10.29 14.96 -16.48
N GLU A 82 -9.94 16.24 -16.42
CA GLU A 82 -9.38 16.86 -15.21
C GLU A 82 -10.36 16.81 -14.02
N GLN A 83 -11.66 17.03 -14.27
CA GLN A 83 -12.70 16.87 -13.24
C GLN A 83 -12.74 15.45 -12.69
N TYR A 84 -12.72 14.42 -13.55
CA TYR A 84 -12.70 13.03 -13.13
C TYR A 84 -11.43 12.71 -12.33
N GLN A 85 -10.27 13.08 -12.85
CA GLN A 85 -8.99 12.86 -12.18
C GLN A 85 -8.97 13.47 -10.77
N LYS A 86 -9.41 14.71 -10.64
CA LYS A 86 -9.50 15.39 -9.34
C LYS A 86 -10.52 14.70 -8.41
N ALA A 87 -11.68 14.32 -8.91
CA ALA A 87 -12.70 13.67 -8.11
C ALA A 87 -12.25 12.30 -7.59
N VAL A 88 -11.58 11.49 -8.42
CA VAL A 88 -10.99 10.21 -8.03
C VAL A 88 -9.88 10.42 -7.01
N LEU A 89 -9.01 11.42 -7.21
CA LEU A 89 -7.94 11.78 -6.28
C LEU A 89 -8.48 12.07 -4.87
N GLU A 90 -9.45 12.98 -4.77
CA GLU A 90 -10.02 13.39 -3.48
C GLU A 90 -10.80 12.27 -2.79
N ASP A 91 -11.52 11.44 -3.56
CA ASP A 91 -12.23 10.27 -3.04
C ASP A 91 -11.26 9.29 -2.37
N VAL A 92 -10.21 8.91 -3.07
CA VAL A 92 -9.21 7.96 -2.56
C VAL A 92 -8.41 8.57 -1.40
N TYR A 93 -7.96 9.81 -1.55
CA TYR A 93 -7.18 10.49 -0.52
C TYR A 93 -7.95 10.62 0.81
N SER A 94 -9.24 11.00 0.73
CA SER A 94 -10.10 11.08 1.91
C SER A 94 -10.24 9.74 2.64
N LYS A 95 -10.37 8.63 1.89
CA LYS A 95 -10.42 7.28 2.48
C LYS A 95 -9.10 6.89 3.15
N VAL A 96 -7.99 7.17 2.48
CA VAL A 96 -6.66 6.91 3.05
C VAL A 96 -6.44 7.73 4.32
N CYS A 97 -6.84 9.00 4.35
CA CYS A 97 -6.78 9.83 5.56
C CYS A 97 -7.57 9.20 6.72
N SER A 98 -8.78 8.73 6.46
CA SER A 98 -9.62 8.07 7.48
C SER A 98 -8.97 6.78 7.99
N THR A 99 -8.49 5.92 7.09
CA THR A 99 -7.85 4.65 7.46
C THR A 99 -6.55 4.87 8.23
N THR A 100 -5.72 5.82 7.79
CA THR A 100 -4.45 6.13 8.46
C THR A 100 -4.64 6.76 9.83
N LEU A 101 -5.73 7.51 10.04
CA LEU A 101 -6.09 8.04 11.36
C LEU A 101 -6.43 6.90 12.33
N HIS A 102 -7.23 5.92 11.89
CA HIS A 102 -7.51 4.70 12.67
C HIS A 102 -6.22 3.92 12.96
N SER A 103 -5.38 3.72 11.94
CA SER A 103 -4.08 3.06 12.12
C SER A 103 -3.18 3.79 13.11
N ALA A 104 -3.18 5.13 13.13
CA ALA A 104 -2.41 5.94 14.07
C ALA A 104 -2.82 5.68 15.53
N ASP A 105 -4.13 5.57 15.81
CA ASP A 105 -4.63 5.23 17.15
C ASP A 105 -4.10 3.86 17.60
N VAL A 106 -4.26 2.85 16.77
CA VAL A 106 -3.80 1.48 17.06
C VAL A 106 -2.28 1.44 17.26
N LEU A 107 -1.50 2.04 16.35
CA LEU A 107 -0.04 2.09 16.45
C LEU A 107 0.43 2.82 17.71
N SER A 108 -0.29 3.86 18.16
CA SER A 108 0.02 4.58 19.39
C SER A 108 -0.06 3.69 20.63
N ARG A 109 -0.96 2.71 20.61
CA ARG A 109 -1.15 1.72 21.68
C ARG A 109 -0.13 0.60 21.58
N LEU A 110 0.08 0.04 20.39
CA LEU A 110 1.07 -1.03 20.15
C LEU A 110 2.49 -0.60 20.49
N LYS A 111 2.87 0.66 20.17
CA LYS A 111 4.21 1.19 20.47
C LYS A 111 4.57 1.19 21.94
N LYS A 112 3.60 1.11 22.85
CA LYS A 112 3.87 1.07 24.28
C LYS A 112 4.55 -0.23 24.71
N ASN A 113 4.28 -1.32 24.00
CA ASN A 113 4.73 -2.65 24.36
C ASN A 113 5.65 -3.28 23.29
N TYR A 114 5.60 -2.77 22.05
CA TYR A 114 6.31 -3.36 20.90
C TYR A 114 7.18 -2.31 20.20
N GLN A 115 8.32 -2.76 19.70
CA GLN A 115 9.11 -2.00 18.74
C GLN A 115 8.50 -2.17 17.37
N LEU A 116 8.16 -1.06 16.70
CA LEU A 116 7.51 -1.08 15.39
C LEU A 116 8.51 -0.67 14.30
N LEU A 117 8.53 -1.44 13.22
CA LEU A 117 9.35 -1.20 12.03
C LEU A 117 8.47 -1.26 10.79
N MET A 118 8.67 -0.30 9.88
CA MET A 118 7.97 -0.26 8.59
C MET A 118 8.79 -0.92 7.49
N VAL A 119 8.20 -1.88 6.76
CA VAL A 119 8.77 -2.46 5.53
C VAL A 119 7.79 -2.24 4.38
N SER A 120 8.18 -1.45 3.37
CA SER A 120 7.27 -1.06 2.30
C SER A 120 7.90 -1.13 0.91
N ASN A 121 7.12 -1.61 -0.07
CA ASN A 121 7.38 -1.31 -1.47
C ASN A 121 6.86 0.08 -1.77
N PHE A 122 7.77 1.05 -1.94
CA PHE A 122 7.38 2.43 -2.18
C PHE A 122 8.39 3.12 -3.13
N TYR A 123 8.25 4.42 -3.38
CA TYR A 123 8.89 5.14 -4.47
C TYR A 123 10.07 6.03 -4.04
N GLY A 124 10.52 5.97 -2.78
CA GLY A 124 11.62 6.78 -2.24
C GLY A 124 11.18 7.99 -1.41
N ASN A 125 9.89 8.20 -1.23
CA ASN A 125 9.30 9.32 -0.49
C ASN A 125 8.52 8.89 0.77
N LEU A 126 8.62 7.63 1.18
CA LEU A 126 7.85 7.10 2.32
C LEU A 126 8.01 7.91 3.62
N PRO A 127 9.19 8.46 3.98
CA PRO A 127 9.32 9.29 5.17
C PRO A 127 8.44 10.56 5.14
N VAL A 128 8.24 11.17 3.97
CA VAL A 128 7.36 12.34 3.80
C VAL A 128 5.91 11.92 3.94
N VAL A 129 5.54 10.80 3.33
CA VAL A 129 4.18 10.21 3.42
C VAL A 129 3.82 9.84 4.86
N LEU A 130 4.74 9.21 5.60
CA LEU A 130 4.51 8.89 7.01
C LEU A 130 4.33 10.15 7.89
N LYS A 131 5.02 11.23 7.57
CA LYS A 131 4.83 12.53 8.26
C LYS A 131 3.48 13.15 7.93
N GLU A 132 3.06 13.11 6.65
CA GLU A 132 1.76 13.62 6.19
C GLU A 132 0.59 12.99 6.96
N PHE A 133 0.65 11.69 7.20
CA PHE A 133 -0.38 10.95 7.95
C PHE A 133 -0.10 10.84 9.46
N HIS A 134 0.89 11.58 9.98
CA HIS A 134 1.28 11.52 11.40
C HIS A 134 1.63 10.10 11.90
N LEU A 135 2.20 9.26 11.03
CA LEU A 135 2.58 7.89 11.36
C LEU A 135 4.08 7.74 11.69
N ALA A 136 4.92 8.70 11.28
CA ALA A 136 6.38 8.59 11.38
C ALA A 136 6.87 8.35 12.83
N GLN A 137 6.20 8.93 13.83
CA GLN A 137 6.59 8.83 15.23
C GLN A 137 6.40 7.43 15.84
N TYR A 138 5.67 6.53 15.19
CA TYR A 138 5.42 5.19 15.72
C TYR A 138 6.52 4.19 15.36
N PHE A 139 7.27 4.44 14.30
CA PHE A 139 8.28 3.51 13.79
C PHE A 139 9.70 3.87 14.24
N SER A 140 10.42 2.89 14.77
CA SER A 140 11.83 3.03 15.13
C SER A 140 12.75 3.03 13.91
N SER A 141 12.31 2.39 12.81
CA SER A 141 13.04 2.34 11.54
C SER A 141 12.08 2.12 10.37
N VAL A 142 12.52 2.51 9.16
CA VAL A 142 11.79 2.34 7.90
C VAL A 142 12.69 1.68 6.88
N VAL A 143 12.24 0.56 6.31
CA VAL A 143 12.87 -0.13 5.18
C VAL A 143 11.99 0.08 3.94
N GLU A 144 12.48 0.90 3.01
CA GLU A 144 11.77 1.26 1.80
C GLU A 144 12.47 0.66 0.57
N SER A 145 11.72 -0.05 -0.28
CA SER A 145 12.27 -0.79 -1.41
C SER A 145 13.10 0.06 -2.37
N ALA A 146 12.67 1.27 -2.68
CA ALA A 146 13.40 2.18 -3.58
C ALA A 146 14.73 2.66 -2.98
N VAL A 147 14.84 2.68 -1.65
CA VAL A 147 16.06 3.10 -0.93
C VAL A 147 17.06 1.95 -0.79
N VAL A 148 16.56 0.74 -0.45
CA VAL A 148 17.43 -0.41 -0.20
C VAL A 148 17.72 -1.24 -1.46
N GLY A 149 17.07 -0.95 -2.59
CA GLY A 149 17.25 -1.66 -3.86
C GLY A 149 16.67 -3.08 -3.88
N VAL A 150 15.91 -3.47 -2.86
CA VAL A 150 15.25 -4.78 -2.74
C VAL A 150 13.76 -4.55 -2.49
N ARG A 151 12.92 -5.35 -3.16
CA ARG A 151 11.46 -5.17 -3.00
C ARG A 151 10.74 -6.49 -2.74
N LYS A 152 9.68 -6.46 -1.95
CA LYS A 152 8.77 -7.59 -1.73
C LYS A 152 8.28 -8.16 -3.07
N PRO A 153 8.27 -9.48 -3.29
CA PRO A 153 8.31 -10.57 -2.32
C PRO A 153 9.72 -11.10 -1.98
N ASP A 154 10.80 -10.44 -2.37
CA ASP A 154 12.15 -10.85 -2.00
C ASP A 154 12.33 -10.74 -0.48
N GLU A 155 12.62 -11.87 0.18
CA GLU A 155 12.74 -11.95 1.64
C GLU A 155 13.88 -11.10 2.19
N ARG A 156 14.88 -10.75 1.39
CA ARG A 156 15.99 -9.89 1.79
C ARG A 156 15.56 -8.54 2.32
N ILE A 157 14.39 -8.02 1.87
CA ILE A 157 13.88 -6.75 2.40
C ILE A 157 13.47 -6.87 3.88
N TYR A 158 12.93 -8.02 4.27
CA TYR A 158 12.61 -8.32 5.68
C TYR A 158 13.86 -8.62 6.48
N GLN A 159 14.86 -9.33 5.91
CA GLN A 159 16.14 -9.54 6.57
C GLN A 159 16.81 -8.21 6.93
N ILE A 160 16.82 -7.22 6.02
CA ILE A 160 17.32 -5.86 6.32
C ILE A 160 16.57 -5.26 7.52
N GLY A 161 15.25 -5.50 7.62
CA GLY A 161 14.46 -5.07 8.77
C GLY A 161 14.88 -5.74 10.07
N LEU A 162 15.01 -7.06 10.05
CA LEU A 162 15.46 -7.86 11.20
C LEU A 162 16.86 -7.44 11.69
N ASP A 163 17.80 -7.23 10.77
CA ASP A 163 19.14 -6.77 11.08
C ASP A 163 19.15 -5.40 11.76
N ARG A 164 18.23 -4.50 11.38
CA ARG A 164 18.12 -3.16 11.98
C ARG A 164 17.55 -3.16 13.40
N ILE A 165 16.63 -4.10 13.69
CA ILE A 165 16.02 -4.17 15.02
C ILE A 165 16.81 -5.06 15.97
N GLY A 166 17.63 -5.99 15.46
CA GLY A 166 18.48 -6.87 16.26
C GLY A 166 17.71 -7.84 17.17
N ILE A 167 16.47 -8.19 16.82
CA ILE A 167 15.59 -9.11 17.53
C ILE A 167 15.55 -10.43 16.75
N PRO A 168 15.59 -11.61 17.41
CA PRO A 168 15.43 -12.89 16.74
C PRO A 168 14.14 -12.97 15.93
N SER A 169 14.17 -13.52 14.71
CA SER A 169 12.99 -13.57 13.82
C SER A 169 11.77 -14.22 14.46
N ALA A 170 11.99 -15.24 15.31
CA ALA A 170 10.92 -15.93 16.03
C ALA A 170 10.15 -15.04 17.03
N GLU A 171 10.73 -13.91 17.41
CA GLU A 171 10.10 -12.91 18.29
C GLU A 171 9.50 -11.73 17.52
N VAL A 172 9.57 -11.76 16.17
CA VAL A 172 9.07 -10.69 15.30
C VAL A 172 7.81 -11.16 14.57
N MET A 173 6.75 -10.36 14.65
CA MET A 173 5.53 -10.56 13.87
C MET A 173 5.51 -9.63 12.67
N VAL A 174 5.40 -10.19 11.47
CA VAL A 174 5.16 -9.43 10.25
C VAL A 174 3.66 -9.35 9.99
N VAL A 175 3.16 -8.13 9.91
CA VAL A 175 1.75 -7.83 9.61
C VAL A 175 1.65 -7.32 8.18
N GLY A 176 0.83 -7.95 7.35
CA GLY A 176 0.69 -7.57 5.94
C GLY A 176 -0.65 -7.97 5.35
N ASP A 177 -0.99 -7.36 4.21
CA ASP A 177 -2.23 -7.62 3.45
C ASP A 177 -2.00 -8.56 2.26
N SER A 178 -0.75 -8.82 1.89
CA SER A 178 -0.44 -9.68 0.76
C SER A 178 0.21 -11.00 1.19
N PHE A 179 -0.51 -12.10 0.97
CA PHE A 179 0.03 -13.43 1.28
C PHE A 179 1.37 -13.69 0.56
N LYS A 180 1.45 -13.34 -0.75
CA LYS A 180 2.66 -13.54 -1.55
C LYS A 180 3.81 -12.59 -1.20
N LYS A 181 3.48 -11.31 -0.90
CA LYS A 181 4.51 -10.27 -0.71
C LYS A 181 4.94 -10.12 0.75
N ASP A 182 4.08 -10.46 1.71
CA ASP A 182 4.33 -10.24 3.12
C ASP A 182 4.49 -11.56 3.89
N ILE A 183 3.50 -12.44 3.79
CA ILE A 183 3.44 -13.64 4.65
C ILE A 183 4.48 -14.68 4.26
N ILE A 184 4.51 -15.08 2.98
CA ILE A 184 5.45 -16.14 2.54
C ILE A 184 6.91 -15.76 2.84
N PRO A 185 7.42 -14.58 2.46
CA PRO A 185 8.82 -14.23 2.74
C PRO A 185 9.12 -14.11 4.24
N ALA A 186 8.18 -13.60 5.05
CA ALA A 186 8.33 -13.52 6.49
C ALA A 186 8.44 -14.93 7.15
N LYS A 187 7.59 -15.86 6.72
CA LYS A 187 7.63 -17.25 7.18
C LYS A 187 8.94 -17.96 6.84
N ARG A 188 9.50 -17.70 5.65
CA ARG A 188 10.79 -18.28 5.26
C ARG A 188 11.94 -17.83 6.17
N LEU A 189 11.84 -16.63 6.75
CA LEU A 189 12.79 -16.10 7.73
C LEU A 189 12.50 -16.55 9.17
N GLY A 190 11.44 -17.33 9.40
CA GLY A 190 11.05 -17.81 10.73
C GLY A 190 10.27 -16.78 11.56
N CYS A 191 9.72 -15.73 10.95
CA CYS A 191 8.89 -14.76 11.65
C CYS A 191 7.48 -15.32 11.93
N LEU A 192 6.86 -14.80 12.98
CA LEU A 192 5.41 -14.88 13.15
C LEU A 192 4.72 -13.99 12.11
N THR A 193 3.49 -14.33 11.75
CA THR A 193 2.76 -13.63 10.69
C THR A 193 1.31 -13.34 11.06
N ALA A 194 0.86 -12.13 10.80
CA ALA A 194 -0.53 -11.74 10.83
C ALA A 194 -0.97 -11.25 9.44
N CYS A 195 -1.93 -11.94 8.83
CA CYS A 195 -2.46 -11.57 7.53
C CYS A 195 -3.75 -10.76 7.68
N MET A 196 -3.72 -9.51 7.21
CA MET A 196 -4.92 -8.68 7.15
C MET A 196 -5.77 -9.10 5.96
N LYS A 197 -6.97 -9.62 6.21
CA LYS A 197 -7.92 -9.93 5.16
C LYS A 197 -8.59 -8.67 4.62
N GLY A 198 -8.59 -8.56 3.30
CA GLY A 198 -9.25 -7.48 2.57
C GLY A 198 -9.63 -7.92 1.17
N GLU A 199 -10.10 -6.98 0.36
CA GLU A 199 -10.47 -7.25 -1.02
C GLU A 199 -9.22 -7.31 -1.91
N GLY A 200 -8.89 -8.51 -2.42
CA GLY A 200 -7.79 -8.73 -3.36
C GLY A 200 -8.07 -8.18 -4.76
N LEU A 201 -7.02 -8.00 -5.58
CA LEU A 201 -7.17 -7.54 -6.97
C LEU A 201 -7.86 -8.60 -7.85
N THR A 202 -7.61 -9.87 -7.56
CA THR A 202 -8.19 -11.03 -8.27
C THR A 202 -8.72 -12.05 -7.27
N SER A 203 -9.65 -12.90 -7.70
CA SER A 203 -10.19 -14.00 -6.90
C SER A 203 -9.13 -15.04 -6.50
N ASP A 204 -7.99 -15.06 -7.18
CA ASP A 204 -6.91 -16.03 -6.96
C ASP A 204 -5.93 -15.62 -5.83
N GLU A 205 -6.12 -14.45 -5.22
CA GLU A 205 -5.36 -14.00 -4.05
C GLU A 205 -5.94 -14.55 -2.74
N GLN A 206 -6.36 -15.81 -2.73
CA GLN A 206 -6.85 -16.45 -1.51
C GLN A 206 -5.72 -16.64 -0.51
N VAL A 207 -5.97 -16.21 0.72
CA VAL A 207 -5.11 -16.48 1.86
C VAL A 207 -5.26 -17.95 2.22
N ASP A 208 -4.16 -18.69 2.23
CA ASP A 208 -4.13 -20.01 2.83
C ASP A 208 -4.01 -19.84 4.36
N ASP A 209 -5.15 -19.81 5.02
CA ASP A 209 -5.25 -19.55 6.47
C ASP A 209 -4.44 -20.57 7.29
N THR A 210 -4.13 -21.76 6.74
CA THR A 210 -3.32 -22.79 7.42
C THR A 210 -1.83 -22.44 7.49
N LYS A 211 -1.40 -21.47 6.70
CA LYS A 211 0.01 -21.04 6.60
C LYS A 211 0.29 -19.70 7.28
N VAL A 212 -0.66 -19.17 8.01
CA VAL A 212 -0.59 -17.90 8.74
C VAL A 212 -0.74 -18.17 10.22
N ASP A 213 0.00 -17.48 11.09
CA ASP A 213 -0.18 -17.67 12.54
C ASP A 213 -1.44 -16.98 13.04
N MET A 214 -1.79 -15.86 12.42
CA MET A 214 -2.97 -15.07 12.76
C MET A 214 -3.61 -14.47 11.51
N VAL A 215 -4.93 -14.49 11.44
CA VAL A 215 -5.72 -13.74 10.45
C VAL A 215 -6.44 -12.61 11.18
N ILE A 216 -6.31 -11.39 10.66
CA ILE A 216 -6.96 -10.20 11.21
C ILE A 216 -7.87 -9.56 10.15
N GLN A 217 -8.94 -8.91 10.58
CA GLN A 217 -9.82 -8.13 9.72
C GLN A 217 -9.63 -6.62 9.92
N ASP A 218 -9.15 -6.25 11.09
CA ASP A 218 -8.79 -4.88 11.44
C ASP A 218 -7.42 -4.88 12.13
N ILE A 219 -6.65 -3.83 11.92
CA ILE A 219 -5.35 -3.67 12.61
C ILE A 219 -5.52 -3.63 14.13
N ALA A 220 -6.68 -3.22 14.64
CA ALA A 220 -7.00 -3.21 16.06
C ALA A 220 -7.05 -4.62 16.68
N ASP A 221 -7.22 -5.69 15.88
CA ASP A 221 -7.18 -7.07 16.36
C ASP A 221 -5.81 -7.39 17.01
N LEU A 222 -4.74 -6.71 16.58
CA LEU A 222 -3.40 -6.82 17.16
C LEU A 222 -3.30 -6.31 18.61
N LEU A 223 -4.29 -5.61 19.11
CA LEU A 223 -4.28 -5.12 20.50
C LEU A 223 -4.65 -6.22 21.52
N ASN A 224 -5.06 -7.39 21.02
CA ASN A 224 -5.51 -8.52 21.83
C ASN A 224 -4.48 -9.66 21.88
N ILE A 225 -3.26 -9.45 21.39
CA ILE A 225 -2.14 -10.40 21.38
C ILE A 225 -1.19 -10.20 22.55
#